data_72e949a2e5791605c4ebc7c1f3b5678e
#
_entry.id   72e949a2e5791605c4ebc7c1f3b5678e
#
_cell.length_a   1.000
_cell.length_b   1.000
_cell.length_c   1.000
_cell.angle_alpha   90.00
_cell.angle_beta   90.00
_cell.angle_gamma   90.00
#
_symmetry.space_group_name_H-M   'P 1'
#
loop_
_entity.id
_entity.type
_entity.pdbx_description
1 polymer ?
#
loop_
_entity_poly.entity_id
_entity_poly.type
_entity_poly.pdbx_seq_one_letter_code
_entity_poly.pdbx_strand_id
1 'polypeptide(L)'
;MKKTLIFTIGILTCLLSATAQKNVDEQIRKLIISTATINNYYVDSVDTEKLVEDAIRGMLEKLDPHSQYSTPEQTKRLNEPLQGSFDGIGVQFNILDDTLMVIQTITGGPSEKAGVMAGDRIISVADTAIAGVKMPQEEIMKRLRGPRGTTAHLGILRDGIEDTIYIDVVRDKIPLNSVDAAFMV
;
A
#
# COMPACT_ATOMS: atom_id res chain seq x y z
N MET A 1 -51.45 -13.78 -34.53
CA MET A 1 -50.31 -13.02 -35.05
C MET A 1 -49.48 -12.24 -33.97
N LYS A 2 -50.10 -11.43 -33.08
CA LYS A 2 -49.34 -10.68 -32.05
C LYS A 2 -48.61 -11.59 -31.01
N LYS A 3 -49.21 -12.69 -30.58
CA LYS A 3 -48.62 -13.63 -29.62
C LYS A 3 -47.40 -14.41 -30.19
N THR A 4 -47.47 -14.80 -31.45
CA THR A 4 -46.38 -15.46 -32.17
C THR A 4 -45.20 -14.54 -32.40
N LEU A 5 -45.45 -13.25 -32.70
CA LEU A 5 -44.40 -12.24 -32.86
C LEU A 5 -43.64 -11.96 -31.54
N ILE A 6 -44.33 -11.88 -30.42
CA ILE A 6 -43.72 -11.68 -29.10
C ILE A 6 -42.83 -12.88 -28.71
N PHE A 7 -43.29 -14.09 -29.01
CA PHE A 7 -42.55 -15.30 -28.72
C PHE A 7 -41.28 -15.45 -29.57
N THR A 8 -41.33 -15.08 -30.85
CA THR A 8 -40.16 -15.07 -31.74
C THR A 8 -39.13 -14.01 -31.35
N ILE A 9 -39.57 -12.80 -30.93
CA ILE A 9 -38.65 -11.77 -30.41
C ILE A 9 -37.98 -12.21 -29.12
N GLY A 10 -38.72 -12.85 -28.20
CA GLY A 10 -38.16 -13.39 -26.96
C GLY A 10 -37.09 -14.48 -27.18
N ILE A 11 -37.28 -15.38 -28.12
CA ILE A 11 -36.30 -16.39 -28.50
C ILE A 11 -35.05 -15.78 -29.12
N LEU A 12 -35.23 -14.76 -29.99
CA LEU A 12 -34.12 -14.08 -30.65
C LEU A 12 -33.23 -13.30 -29.65
N THR A 13 -33.82 -12.65 -28.65
CA THR A 13 -33.06 -11.96 -27.60
C THR A 13 -32.30 -12.94 -26.72
N CYS A 14 -32.87 -14.11 -26.40
CA CYS A 14 -32.18 -15.15 -25.64
C CYS A 14 -30.99 -15.75 -26.40
N LEU A 15 -31.11 -15.94 -27.71
CA LEU A 15 -29.99 -16.45 -28.54
C LEU A 15 -28.84 -15.45 -28.67
N LEU A 16 -29.14 -14.16 -28.77
CA LEU A 16 -28.12 -13.09 -28.81
C LEU A 16 -27.37 -12.99 -27.49
N SER A 17 -28.05 -13.14 -26.36
CA SER A 17 -27.41 -13.15 -25.05
C SER A 17 -26.47 -14.34 -24.86
N ALA A 18 -26.87 -15.52 -25.33
CA ALA A 18 -26.06 -16.74 -25.22
C ALA A 18 -24.77 -16.69 -26.07
N THR A 19 -24.80 -16.05 -27.23
CA THR A 19 -23.59 -15.90 -28.07
C THR A 19 -22.62 -14.87 -27.50
N ALA A 20 -23.10 -13.77 -26.92
CA ALA A 20 -22.27 -12.79 -26.24
C ALA A 20 -21.56 -13.39 -25.01
N GLN A 21 -22.28 -14.15 -24.18
CA GLN A 21 -21.71 -14.82 -23.00
C GLN A 21 -20.62 -15.83 -23.40
N LYS A 22 -20.83 -16.63 -24.43
CA LYS A 22 -19.85 -17.61 -24.91
C LYS A 22 -18.55 -16.94 -25.37
N ASN A 23 -18.62 -15.75 -25.96
CA ASN A 23 -17.43 -15.00 -26.38
C ASN A 23 -16.64 -14.49 -25.17
N VAL A 24 -17.32 -13.95 -24.17
CA VAL A 24 -16.67 -13.47 -22.92
C VAL A 24 -15.97 -14.63 -22.21
N ASP A 25 -16.63 -15.78 -22.05
CA ASP A 25 -16.07 -16.97 -21.39
C ASP A 25 -14.80 -17.47 -22.11
N GLU A 26 -14.80 -17.44 -23.45
CA GLU A 26 -13.62 -17.82 -24.24
C GLU A 26 -12.43 -16.86 -24.00
N GLN A 27 -12.66 -15.56 -23.92
CA GLN A 27 -11.59 -14.60 -23.65
C GLN A 27 -11.03 -14.72 -22.23
N ILE A 28 -11.89 -14.91 -21.23
CA ILE A 28 -11.48 -15.20 -19.86
C ILE A 28 -10.61 -16.48 -19.81
N ARG A 29 -11.04 -17.53 -20.49
CA ARG A 29 -10.28 -18.77 -20.57
C ARG A 29 -8.90 -18.58 -21.20
N LYS A 30 -8.74 -17.73 -22.20
CA LYS A 30 -7.43 -17.39 -22.77
C LYS A 30 -6.50 -16.77 -21.73
N LEU A 31 -6.99 -15.82 -20.91
CA LEU A 31 -6.21 -15.22 -19.84
C LEU A 31 -5.75 -16.27 -18.81
N ILE A 32 -6.67 -17.14 -18.37
CA ILE A 32 -6.35 -18.20 -17.40
C ILE A 32 -5.27 -19.15 -17.98
N ILE A 33 -5.45 -19.60 -19.21
CA ILE A 33 -4.50 -20.51 -19.85
C ILE A 33 -3.15 -19.82 -20.06
N SER A 34 -3.14 -18.57 -20.47
CA SER A 34 -1.88 -17.81 -20.66
C SER A 34 -1.11 -17.65 -19.35
N THR A 35 -1.79 -17.27 -18.27
CA THR A 35 -1.18 -17.15 -16.94
C THR A 35 -0.63 -18.50 -16.46
N ALA A 36 -1.41 -19.56 -16.60
CA ALA A 36 -0.98 -20.92 -16.22
C ALA A 36 0.23 -21.39 -17.07
N THR A 37 0.22 -21.10 -18.37
CA THR A 37 1.32 -21.46 -19.27
C THR A 37 2.62 -20.73 -18.89
N ILE A 38 2.54 -19.44 -18.63
CA ILE A 38 3.71 -18.64 -18.18
C ILE A 38 4.23 -19.21 -16.86
N ASN A 39 3.35 -19.41 -15.88
CA ASN A 39 3.76 -19.91 -14.57
C ASN A 39 4.43 -21.29 -14.60
N ASN A 40 4.02 -22.17 -15.52
CA ASN A 40 4.50 -23.56 -15.58
C ASN A 40 5.67 -23.77 -16.56
N TYR A 41 5.83 -22.93 -17.57
CA TYR A 41 6.76 -23.18 -18.68
C TYR A 41 7.75 -22.05 -18.91
N TYR A 42 7.67 -20.93 -18.15
CA TYR A 42 8.68 -19.89 -18.27
C TYR A 42 10.01 -20.38 -17.69
N VAL A 43 11.12 -19.91 -18.25
CA VAL A 43 12.47 -20.41 -17.92
C VAL A 43 12.90 -20.06 -16.49
N ASP A 44 12.48 -18.89 -15.99
CA ASP A 44 12.76 -18.45 -14.64
C ASP A 44 11.51 -18.59 -13.73
N SER A 45 11.72 -18.54 -12.41
CA SER A 45 10.62 -18.51 -11.46
C SER A 45 9.80 -17.24 -11.62
N VAL A 46 8.49 -17.37 -11.78
CA VAL A 46 7.56 -16.25 -11.95
C VAL A 46 6.80 -16.00 -10.65
N ASP A 47 6.81 -14.75 -10.19
CA ASP A 47 5.88 -14.29 -9.16
C ASP A 47 4.49 -14.13 -9.79
N THR A 48 3.64 -15.12 -9.53
CA THR A 48 2.28 -15.18 -10.12
C THR A 48 1.40 -14.02 -9.66
N GLU A 49 1.55 -13.56 -8.41
CA GLU A 49 0.78 -12.44 -7.88
C GLU A 49 1.11 -11.15 -8.64
N LYS A 50 2.40 -10.86 -8.76
CA LYS A 50 2.88 -9.71 -9.53
C LYS A 50 2.50 -9.78 -11.00
N LEU A 51 2.62 -10.96 -11.62
CA LEU A 51 2.22 -11.17 -13.02
C LEU A 51 0.75 -10.83 -13.25
N VAL A 52 -0.13 -11.26 -12.35
CA VAL A 52 -1.58 -10.99 -12.44
C VAL A 52 -1.87 -9.50 -12.22
N GLU A 53 -1.22 -8.85 -11.25
CA GLU A 53 -1.34 -7.42 -11.03
C GLU A 53 -0.92 -6.61 -12.26
N ASP A 54 0.23 -6.95 -12.86
CA ASP A 54 0.74 -6.26 -14.06
C ASP A 54 -0.18 -6.47 -15.27
N ALA A 55 -0.78 -7.66 -15.40
CA ALA A 55 -1.79 -7.93 -16.41
C ALA A 55 -3.05 -7.04 -16.23
N ILE A 56 -3.53 -6.91 -14.98
CA ILE A 56 -4.68 -6.03 -14.65
C ILE A 56 -4.33 -4.58 -14.98
N ARG A 57 -3.16 -4.08 -14.59
CA ARG A 57 -2.69 -2.73 -14.91
C ARG A 57 -2.66 -2.49 -16.41
N GLY A 58 -2.08 -3.43 -17.19
CA GLY A 58 -2.02 -3.33 -18.64
C GLY A 58 -3.40 -3.35 -19.32
N MET A 59 -4.39 -4.03 -18.76
CA MET A 59 -5.77 -3.95 -19.24
C MET A 59 -6.40 -2.60 -18.95
N LEU A 60 -6.19 -2.03 -17.74
CA LEU A 60 -6.76 -0.75 -17.33
C LEU A 60 -6.16 0.43 -18.10
N GLU A 61 -4.87 0.40 -18.45
CA GLU A 61 -4.21 1.43 -19.27
C GLU A 61 -4.89 1.68 -20.63
N LYS A 62 -5.63 0.68 -21.13
CA LYS A 62 -6.35 0.78 -22.41
C LYS A 62 -7.75 1.35 -22.27
N LEU A 63 -8.23 1.60 -21.06
CA LEU A 63 -9.57 2.13 -20.81
C LEU A 63 -9.52 3.66 -20.70
N ASP A 64 -9.40 4.18 -19.51
CA ASP A 64 -9.40 5.63 -19.26
C ASP A 64 -8.34 5.99 -18.20
N PRO A 65 -7.89 7.27 -18.13
CA PRO A 65 -6.85 7.70 -17.20
C PRO A 65 -7.23 7.57 -15.72
N HIS A 66 -8.50 7.39 -15.40
CA HIS A 66 -8.99 7.28 -14.02
C HIS A 66 -9.11 5.83 -13.56
N SER A 67 -9.05 4.87 -14.50
CA SER A 67 -9.08 3.44 -14.18
C SER A 67 -7.70 2.97 -13.73
N GLN A 68 -7.55 2.77 -12.42
CA GLN A 68 -6.29 2.32 -11.80
C GLN A 68 -6.52 1.12 -10.89
N TYR A 69 -5.57 0.19 -10.92
CA TYR A 69 -5.54 -0.92 -9.96
C TYR A 69 -4.81 -0.49 -8.70
N SER A 70 -5.41 -0.75 -7.55
CA SER A 70 -4.79 -0.56 -6.25
C SER A 70 -4.71 -1.88 -5.51
N THR A 71 -3.55 -2.21 -4.95
CA THR A 71 -3.41 -3.38 -4.08
C THR A 71 -4.21 -3.20 -2.78
N PRO A 72 -4.50 -4.28 -2.04
CA PRO A 72 -5.15 -4.18 -0.73
C PRO A 72 -4.42 -3.23 0.22
N GLU A 73 -3.07 -3.25 0.22
CA GLU A 73 -2.23 -2.37 1.03
C GLU A 73 -2.36 -0.91 0.61
N GLN A 74 -2.33 -0.65 -0.70
CA GLN A 74 -2.53 0.71 -1.24
C GLN A 74 -3.93 1.22 -0.92
N THR A 75 -4.96 0.39 -1.09
CA THR A 75 -6.35 0.73 -0.74
C THR A 75 -6.49 1.04 0.75
N LYS A 76 -5.86 0.25 1.62
CA LYS A 76 -5.81 0.52 3.06
C LYS A 76 -5.18 1.88 3.35
N ARG A 77 -4.02 2.18 2.75
CA ARG A 77 -3.33 3.49 2.91
C ARG A 77 -4.16 4.67 2.42
N LEU A 78 -4.86 4.52 1.29
CA LEU A 78 -5.75 5.56 0.77
C LEU A 78 -6.93 5.84 1.71
N ASN A 79 -7.39 4.83 2.43
CA ASN A 79 -8.49 4.96 3.38
C ASN A 79 -8.06 5.39 4.78
N GLU A 80 -6.76 5.31 5.15
CA GLU A 80 -6.25 5.74 6.45
C GLU A 80 -6.64 7.19 6.81
N PRO A 81 -6.49 8.20 5.92
CA PRO A 81 -6.91 9.56 6.22
C PRO A 81 -8.41 9.69 6.52
N LEU A 82 -9.24 8.87 5.85
CA LEU A 82 -10.69 8.85 6.08
C LEU A 82 -11.06 8.20 7.42
N GLN A 83 -10.22 7.29 7.91
CA GLN A 83 -10.38 6.66 9.24
C GLN A 83 -9.86 7.56 10.37
N GLY A 84 -9.21 8.68 10.03
CA GLY A 84 -8.66 9.64 10.98
C GLY A 84 -7.52 9.09 11.85
N SER A 85 -6.89 7.99 11.45
CA SER A 85 -5.76 7.40 12.19
C SER A 85 -5.06 6.30 11.39
N PHE A 86 -3.80 6.03 11.75
CA PHE A 86 -3.03 4.89 11.24
C PHE A 86 -2.21 4.26 12.38
N ASP A 87 -1.72 3.03 12.17
CA ASP A 87 -0.88 2.35 13.15
C ASP A 87 0.62 2.52 12.81
N GLY A 88 1.43 2.91 13.80
CA GLY A 88 2.86 3.14 13.60
C GLY A 88 3.56 3.70 14.84
N ILE A 89 4.74 4.26 14.62
CA ILE A 89 5.56 4.84 15.70
C ILE A 89 5.24 6.32 16.00
N GLY A 90 4.56 7.04 15.13
CA GLY A 90 4.14 8.43 15.36
C GLY A 90 5.28 9.45 15.26
N VAL A 91 6.00 9.45 14.13
CA VAL A 91 6.99 10.47 13.78
C VAL A 91 6.66 11.12 12.45
N GLN A 92 6.95 12.40 12.32
CA GLN A 92 7.09 13.09 11.03
C GLN A 92 8.58 13.14 10.70
N PHE A 93 8.93 12.81 9.47
CA PHE A 93 10.32 12.73 9.06
C PHE A 93 10.54 13.21 7.63
N ASN A 94 11.78 13.57 7.32
CA ASN A 94 12.29 13.74 5.97
C ASN A 94 13.47 12.80 5.74
N ILE A 95 13.73 12.48 4.47
CA ILE A 95 14.95 11.78 4.09
C ILE A 95 15.94 12.85 3.59
N LEU A 96 17.06 12.96 4.29
CA LEU A 96 18.14 13.88 3.96
C LEU A 96 19.44 13.06 3.86
N ASP A 97 20.13 13.16 2.74
CA ASP A 97 21.38 12.44 2.47
C ASP A 97 21.28 10.95 2.80
N ASP A 98 20.24 10.29 2.24
CA ASP A 98 19.94 8.87 2.44
C ASP A 98 19.77 8.47 3.91
N THR A 99 19.35 9.39 4.76
CA THR A 99 19.12 9.18 6.19
C THR A 99 17.76 9.73 6.59
N LEU A 100 17.01 8.97 7.39
CA LEU A 100 15.74 9.43 7.94
C LEU A 100 15.99 10.37 9.12
N MET A 101 15.63 11.64 8.97
CA MET A 101 15.68 12.63 10.04
C MET A 101 14.29 12.90 10.60
N VAL A 102 14.12 12.75 11.90
CA VAL A 102 12.88 13.06 12.62
C VAL A 102 12.72 14.59 12.68
N ILE A 103 11.63 15.10 12.10
CA ILE A 103 11.26 16.49 12.17
C ILE A 103 10.55 16.79 13.48
N GLN A 104 9.57 15.95 13.80
CA GLN A 104 8.85 16.01 15.08
C GLN A 104 8.17 14.67 15.40
N THR A 105 7.92 14.45 16.68
CA THR A 105 7.05 13.35 17.15
C THR A 105 5.60 13.83 17.24
N ILE A 106 4.67 12.91 17.06
CA ILE A 106 3.24 13.20 17.32
C ILE A 106 3.02 13.29 18.82
N THR A 107 2.44 14.40 19.28
CA THR A 107 2.18 14.66 20.70
C THR A 107 1.34 13.55 21.33
N GLY A 108 1.82 13.01 22.44
CA GLY A 108 1.21 11.88 23.13
C GLY A 108 1.40 10.55 22.40
N GLY A 109 2.13 10.54 21.29
CA GLY A 109 2.40 9.36 20.47
C GLY A 109 3.44 8.41 21.07
N PRO A 110 3.59 7.21 20.49
CA PRO A 110 4.50 6.20 21.01
C PRO A 110 5.98 6.61 20.94
N SER A 111 6.43 7.30 19.89
CA SER A 111 7.81 7.76 19.77
C SER A 111 8.16 8.82 20.80
N GLU A 112 7.26 9.77 21.08
CA GLU A 112 7.47 10.77 22.14
C GLU A 112 7.61 10.10 23.50
N LYS A 113 6.72 9.15 23.82
CA LYS A 113 6.78 8.40 25.07
C LYS A 113 8.05 7.56 25.22
N ALA A 114 8.57 7.06 24.12
CA ALA A 114 9.81 6.29 24.09
C ALA A 114 11.08 7.17 24.14
N GLY A 115 10.95 8.50 24.01
CA GLY A 115 12.09 9.44 24.11
C GLY A 115 12.77 9.72 22.76
N VAL A 116 12.12 9.48 21.64
CA VAL A 116 12.55 9.96 20.32
C VAL A 116 12.35 11.48 20.27
N MET A 117 13.31 12.20 19.73
CA MET A 117 13.32 13.67 19.68
C MET A 117 13.41 14.19 18.25
N ALA A 118 12.98 15.44 18.06
CA ALA A 118 13.24 16.16 16.81
C ALA A 118 14.76 16.29 16.60
N GLY A 119 15.22 16.09 15.37
CA GLY A 119 16.64 16.07 15.01
C GLY A 119 17.29 14.68 15.08
N ASP A 120 16.65 13.69 15.68
CA ASP A 120 17.16 12.32 15.69
C ASP A 120 17.26 11.77 14.25
N ARG A 121 18.32 11.05 13.96
CA ARG A 121 18.53 10.36 12.68
C ARG A 121 18.34 8.86 12.90
N ILE A 122 17.28 8.29 12.35
CA ILE A 122 17.05 6.85 12.44
C ILE A 122 17.88 6.15 11.38
N ILE A 123 18.83 5.32 11.80
CA ILE A 123 19.77 4.62 10.93
C ILE A 123 19.43 3.16 10.72
N SER A 124 18.70 2.55 11.65
CA SER A 124 18.24 1.16 11.54
C SER A 124 16.87 0.95 12.17
N VAL A 125 16.16 -0.07 11.67
CA VAL A 125 14.91 -0.58 12.23
C VAL A 125 14.97 -2.09 12.27
N ALA A 126 14.77 -2.71 13.46
CA ALA A 126 14.84 -4.15 13.67
C ALA A 126 16.11 -4.75 13.04
N ASP A 127 17.28 -4.24 13.43
CA ASP A 127 18.62 -4.64 12.97
C ASP A 127 18.89 -4.48 11.46
N THR A 128 17.93 -3.91 10.71
CA THR A 128 18.12 -3.61 9.29
C THR A 128 18.54 -2.14 9.13
N ALA A 129 19.70 -1.92 8.52
CA ALA A 129 20.15 -0.57 8.17
C ALA A 129 19.17 0.05 7.16
N ILE A 130 18.74 1.30 7.42
CA ILE A 130 17.87 2.08 6.53
C ILE A 130 18.58 3.34 6.01
N ALA A 131 19.70 3.73 6.62
CA ALA A 131 20.54 4.84 6.21
C ALA A 131 21.73 4.35 5.39
N GLY A 132 22.14 5.12 4.35
CA GLY A 132 23.30 4.82 3.53
C GLY A 132 23.10 3.67 2.54
N VAL A 133 21.89 3.15 2.38
CA VAL A 133 21.57 1.97 1.55
C VAL A 133 20.62 2.28 0.39
N LYS A 134 20.28 3.56 0.21
CA LYS A 134 19.32 4.04 -0.81
C LYS A 134 17.97 3.32 -0.77
N MET A 135 17.49 3.03 0.44
CA MET A 135 16.21 2.36 0.64
C MET A 135 15.07 3.27 0.19
N PRO A 136 14.12 2.79 -0.63
CA PRO A 136 12.95 3.58 -1.00
C PRO A 136 12.15 4.01 0.23
N GLN A 137 11.66 5.25 0.23
CA GLN A 137 10.86 5.80 1.35
C GLN A 137 9.67 4.91 1.72
N GLU A 138 9.08 4.26 0.74
CA GLU A 138 7.95 3.36 0.93
C GLU A 138 8.34 2.14 1.78
N GLU A 139 9.52 1.57 1.55
CA GLU A 139 10.05 0.45 2.32
C GLU A 139 10.43 0.87 3.74
N ILE A 140 10.99 2.07 3.90
CA ILE A 140 11.25 2.65 5.23
C ILE A 140 9.93 2.80 6.00
N MET A 141 8.91 3.40 5.38
CA MET A 141 7.59 3.56 6.00
C MET A 141 6.97 2.22 6.40
N LYS A 142 7.09 1.19 5.55
CA LYS A 142 6.60 -0.15 5.84
C LYS A 142 7.23 -0.76 7.10
N ARG A 143 8.52 -0.48 7.35
CA ARG A 143 9.24 -0.95 8.54
C ARG A 143 8.89 -0.17 9.81
N LEU A 144 8.65 1.14 9.69
CA LEU A 144 8.24 1.99 10.82
C LEU A 144 6.79 1.73 11.23
N ARG A 145 5.92 1.46 10.26
CA ARG A 145 4.53 1.04 10.48
C ARG A 145 4.47 -0.43 10.88
N GLY A 146 3.32 -0.87 11.31
CA GLY A 146 3.06 -2.27 11.63
C GLY A 146 1.88 -2.42 12.57
N PRO A 147 1.47 -3.66 12.87
CA PRO A 147 0.33 -3.91 13.75
C PRO A 147 0.53 -3.26 15.12
N ARG A 148 -0.56 -2.71 15.66
CA ARG A 148 -0.60 -2.16 17.01
C ARG A 148 -0.09 -3.17 18.04
N GLY A 149 0.70 -2.69 19.01
CA GLY A 149 1.29 -3.51 20.07
C GLY A 149 2.58 -4.24 19.69
N THR A 150 3.01 -4.19 18.41
CA THR A 150 4.33 -4.68 18.01
C THR A 150 5.40 -3.63 18.30
N THR A 151 6.64 -4.05 18.55
CA THR A 151 7.77 -3.16 18.86
C THR A 151 8.58 -2.86 17.60
N ALA A 152 8.93 -1.59 17.41
CA ALA A 152 9.95 -1.15 16.48
C ALA A 152 11.24 -0.88 17.27
N HIS A 153 12.30 -1.67 17.01
CA HIS A 153 13.62 -1.45 17.58
C HIS A 153 14.37 -0.45 16.69
N LEU A 154 14.60 0.77 17.17
CA LEU A 154 15.20 1.85 16.40
C LEU A 154 16.65 2.06 16.82
N GLY A 155 17.58 2.08 15.85
CA GLY A 155 18.94 2.60 16.05
C GLY A 155 18.96 4.06 15.60
N ILE A 156 19.38 4.95 16.50
CA ILE A 156 19.27 6.41 16.34
C ILE A 156 20.64 7.05 16.57
N LEU A 157 21.00 7.98 15.70
CA LEU A 157 22.07 8.95 15.96
C LEU A 157 21.46 10.26 16.42
N ARG A 158 21.91 10.77 17.56
CA ARG A 158 21.49 12.03 18.15
C ARG A 158 22.65 13.01 18.22
N ASP A 159 22.41 14.25 17.84
CA ASP A 159 23.44 15.27 17.91
C ASP A 159 23.98 15.44 19.35
N GLY A 160 25.30 15.54 19.48
CA GLY A 160 25.97 15.59 20.79
C GLY A 160 26.16 14.25 21.50
N ILE A 161 25.77 13.12 20.92
CA ILE A 161 26.01 11.77 21.43
C ILE A 161 26.76 10.96 20.37
N GLU A 162 27.97 10.47 20.70
CA GLU A 162 28.81 9.73 19.75
C GLU A 162 28.28 8.31 19.46
N ASP A 163 27.68 7.68 20.47
CA ASP A 163 27.19 6.32 20.36
C ASP A 163 25.79 6.24 19.78
N THR A 164 25.49 5.14 19.06
CA THR A 164 24.15 4.84 18.61
C THR A 164 23.23 4.54 19.79
N ILE A 165 22.12 5.27 19.86
CA ILE A 165 21.07 5.05 20.86
C ILE A 165 20.08 4.04 20.31
N TYR A 166 19.76 3.01 21.10
CA TYR A 166 18.71 2.05 20.76
C TYR A 166 17.45 2.37 21.56
N ILE A 167 16.34 2.55 20.84
CA ILE A 167 15.04 2.89 21.43
C ILE A 167 13.98 1.91 20.92
N ASP A 168 13.26 1.33 21.86
CA ASP A 168 12.12 0.46 21.59
C ASP A 168 10.84 1.25 21.59
N VAL A 169 10.17 1.31 20.44
CA VAL A 169 8.90 2.02 20.28
C VAL A 169 7.78 1.01 20.06
N VAL A 170 6.86 0.90 20.98
CA VAL A 170 5.66 0.08 20.82
C VAL A 170 4.68 0.80 19.89
N ARG A 171 4.40 0.21 18.71
CA ARG A 171 3.49 0.79 17.74
C ARG A 171 2.08 0.93 18.31
N ASP A 172 1.47 2.06 18.05
CA ASP A 172 0.12 2.36 18.51
C ASP A 172 -0.66 3.12 17.44
N LYS A 173 -1.93 3.37 17.73
CA LYS A 173 -2.81 4.17 16.90
C LYS A 173 -2.40 5.64 16.95
N ILE A 174 -2.08 6.20 15.80
CA ILE A 174 -1.67 7.59 15.63
C ILE A 174 -2.88 8.37 15.10
N PRO A 175 -3.43 9.33 15.86
CA PRO A 175 -4.53 10.14 15.38
C PRO A 175 -4.06 11.09 14.27
N LEU A 176 -4.91 11.25 13.25
CA LEU A 176 -4.77 12.30 12.24
C LEU A 176 -5.79 13.39 12.58
N ASN A 177 -5.33 14.46 13.17
CA ASN A 177 -6.21 15.58 13.50
C ASN A 177 -6.57 16.34 12.21
N SER A 178 -7.86 16.59 11.99
CA SER A 178 -8.34 17.41 10.86
C SER A 178 -8.10 18.91 11.12
N VAL A 179 -7.90 19.28 12.40
CA VAL A 179 -7.67 20.67 12.84
C VAL A 179 -6.55 20.63 13.88
N ASP A 180 -5.41 21.22 13.56
CA ASP A 180 -4.25 21.30 14.47
C ASP A 180 -4.33 22.54 15.38
N ALA A 181 -4.98 23.63 14.94
CA ALA A 181 -5.18 24.84 15.73
C ALA A 181 -6.45 25.59 15.30
N ALA A 182 -7.14 26.17 16.28
CA ALA A 182 -8.23 27.11 16.05
C ALA A 182 -8.03 28.33 16.94
N PHE A 183 -8.00 29.52 16.34
CA PHE A 183 -7.83 30.78 17.06
C PHE A 183 -9.06 31.66 16.84
N MET A 184 -9.54 32.31 17.91
CA MET A 184 -10.45 33.46 17.80
C MET A 184 -9.63 34.73 17.59
N VAL A 185 -9.96 35.46 16.54
CA VAL A 185 -9.39 36.78 16.23
C VAL A 185 -10.32 37.86 16.71
#